data_bc119b7a30c1f5f387d56fb36d62e076
#
_entry.id   bc119b7a30c1f5f387d56fb36d62e076
#
_cell.length_a   1.000
_cell.length_b   1.000
_cell.length_c   1.000
_cell.angle_alpha   90.00
_cell.angle_beta   90.00
_cell.angle_gamma   90.00
#
_symmetry.space_group_name_H-M   'P 1'
#
loop_
_entity.id
_entity.type
_entity.pdbx_description
1 polymer ?
#
loop_
_entity_poly.entity_id
_entity_poly.type
_entity_poly.pdbx_seq_one_letter_code
_entity_poly.pdbx_strand_id
1 'polypeptide(L)'
;VKSARIRDAVQKWDKRFLNRIFTPLEQEYAFAHKVPYLHLAGRFAVKEAVMKALGTGWSGGIRWTEIGVVNESPDGPEGSVKTSGTGRPRVEVTGHVKKLADERGVKAIQVSISHDTDYSIAQVVLIGEDS
;
A
#
# COMPACT_ATOMS: atom_id res chain seq x y z
N VAL A 1 -11.22 0.11 -5.23
CA VAL A 1 -11.36 1.49 -4.72
C VAL A 1 -11.53 2.45 -5.90
N LYS A 2 -12.50 3.30 -5.81
CA LYS A 2 -12.69 4.37 -6.79
C LYS A 2 -11.64 5.47 -6.57
N SER A 3 -10.92 5.83 -7.63
CA SER A 3 -9.94 6.92 -7.56
C SER A 3 -10.60 8.27 -7.21
N ALA A 4 -11.85 8.50 -7.64
CA ALA A 4 -12.60 9.70 -7.31
C ALA A 4 -12.81 9.87 -5.79
N ARG A 5 -12.99 8.78 -5.04
CA ARG A 5 -13.13 8.85 -3.57
C ARG A 5 -11.85 9.35 -2.91
N ILE A 6 -10.70 8.90 -3.41
CA ILE A 6 -9.40 9.36 -2.90
C ILE A 6 -9.18 10.83 -3.26
N ARG A 7 -9.48 11.22 -4.52
CA ARG A 7 -9.39 12.62 -4.95
C ARG A 7 -10.23 13.53 -4.07
N ASP A 8 -11.49 13.15 -3.83
CA ASP A 8 -12.41 13.95 -3.03
C ASP A 8 -11.93 14.08 -1.58
N ALA A 9 -11.41 12.99 -1.00
CA ALA A 9 -10.86 13.02 0.35
C ALA A 9 -9.62 13.92 0.43
N VAL A 10 -8.75 13.88 -0.56
CA VAL A 10 -7.56 14.74 -0.62
C VAL A 10 -7.97 16.21 -0.75
N GLN A 11 -8.94 16.52 -1.59
CA GLN A 11 -9.43 17.89 -1.77
C GLN A 11 -10.10 18.43 -0.51
N LYS A 12 -10.80 17.57 0.24
CA LYS A 12 -11.49 17.95 1.48
C LYS A 12 -10.54 18.03 2.68
N TRP A 13 -9.61 17.08 2.82
CA TRP A 13 -8.80 16.90 4.03
C TRP A 13 -7.33 17.27 3.85
N ASP A 14 -6.91 17.54 2.62
CA ASP A 14 -5.58 18.04 2.29
C ASP A 14 -4.45 17.11 2.74
N LYS A 15 -3.33 17.72 3.17
CA LYS A 15 -2.15 17.00 3.61
C LYS A 15 -2.38 16.12 4.84
N ARG A 16 -3.34 16.45 5.68
CA ARG A 16 -3.65 15.63 6.86
C ARG A 16 -4.11 14.23 6.46
N PHE A 17 -5.00 14.15 5.46
CA PHE A 17 -5.45 12.87 4.93
C PHE A 17 -4.29 12.11 4.31
N LEU A 18 -3.54 12.77 3.43
CA LEU A 18 -2.41 12.13 2.75
C LEU A 18 -1.40 11.57 3.75
N ASN A 19 -1.01 12.36 4.73
CA ASN A 19 0.02 11.96 5.69
C ASN A 19 -0.46 10.89 6.67
N ARG A 20 -1.76 10.82 6.93
CA ARG A 20 -2.34 9.79 7.79
C ARG A 20 -2.37 8.43 7.10
N ILE A 21 -2.64 8.40 5.81
CA ILE A 21 -2.90 7.18 5.06
C ILE A 21 -1.67 6.70 4.30
N PHE A 22 -0.91 7.62 3.70
CA PHE A 22 0.17 7.28 2.79
C PHE A 22 1.52 7.69 3.33
N THR A 23 2.52 6.83 3.11
CA THR A 23 3.90 7.14 3.44
C THR A 23 4.45 8.21 2.49
N PRO A 24 5.54 8.90 2.87
CA PRO A 24 6.18 9.85 1.95
C PRO A 24 6.58 9.23 0.61
N LEU A 25 7.08 7.99 0.60
CA LEU A 25 7.44 7.29 -0.64
C LEU A 25 6.22 7.02 -1.52
N GLU A 26 5.10 6.65 -0.92
CA GLU A 26 3.86 6.42 -1.66
C GLU A 26 3.35 7.70 -2.30
N GLN A 27 3.41 8.80 -1.59
CA GLN A 27 3.00 10.10 -2.11
C GLN A 27 3.93 10.56 -3.24
N GLU A 28 5.24 10.43 -3.06
CA GLU A 28 6.21 10.79 -4.08
C GLU A 28 5.98 9.99 -5.36
N TYR A 29 5.79 8.69 -5.25
CA TYR A 29 5.52 7.83 -6.39
C TYR A 29 4.24 8.24 -7.11
N ALA A 30 3.14 8.43 -6.37
CA ALA A 30 1.85 8.76 -6.97
C ALA A 30 1.88 10.11 -7.69
N PHE A 31 2.43 11.13 -7.06
CA PHE A 31 2.44 12.48 -7.63
C PHE A 31 3.47 12.66 -8.75
N ALA A 32 4.34 11.68 -8.97
CA ALA A 32 5.21 11.65 -10.15
C ALA A 32 4.47 11.19 -11.42
N HIS A 33 3.24 10.73 -11.30
CA HIS A 33 2.44 10.23 -12.42
C HIS A 33 1.34 11.21 -12.82
N LYS A 34 0.85 11.05 -14.05
CA LYS A 34 -0.19 11.92 -14.63
C LYS A 34 -1.50 11.90 -13.86
N VAL A 35 -1.88 10.73 -13.34
CA VAL A 35 -3.13 10.53 -12.60
C VAL A 35 -2.79 10.01 -11.20
N PRO A 36 -2.35 10.90 -10.30
CA PRO A 36 -1.87 10.48 -8.99
C PRO A 36 -2.92 9.76 -8.15
N TYR A 37 -4.18 10.17 -8.26
CA TYR A 37 -5.25 9.58 -7.45
C TYR A 37 -5.51 8.11 -7.79
N LEU A 38 -5.24 7.69 -9.02
CA LEU A 38 -5.32 6.29 -9.40
C LEU A 38 -4.27 5.45 -8.65
N HIS A 39 -3.05 5.96 -8.58
CA HIS A 39 -1.98 5.28 -7.85
C HIS A 39 -2.21 5.28 -6.35
N LEU A 40 -2.72 6.37 -5.79
CA LEU A 40 -3.10 6.41 -4.37
C LEU A 40 -4.22 5.43 -4.07
N ALA A 41 -5.23 5.34 -4.94
CA ALA A 41 -6.32 4.38 -4.79
C ALA A 41 -5.82 2.93 -4.79
N GLY A 42 -4.86 2.61 -5.65
CA GLY A 42 -4.24 1.29 -5.68
C GLY A 42 -3.53 0.95 -4.37
N ARG A 43 -2.78 1.89 -3.84
CA ARG A 43 -2.08 1.72 -2.56
C ARG A 43 -3.05 1.59 -1.39
N PHE A 44 -4.11 2.37 -1.39
CA PHE A 44 -5.17 2.26 -0.39
C PHE A 44 -5.83 0.87 -0.43
N ALA A 45 -6.14 0.38 -1.62
CA ALA A 45 -6.71 -0.96 -1.80
C ALA A 45 -5.79 -2.05 -1.24
N VAL A 46 -4.48 -1.94 -1.43
CA VAL A 46 -3.50 -2.88 -0.86
C VAL A 46 -3.55 -2.85 0.66
N LYS A 47 -3.56 -1.68 1.27
CA LYS A 47 -3.61 -1.53 2.73
C LYS A 47 -4.85 -2.21 3.31
N GLU A 48 -6.00 -1.98 2.71
CA GLU A 48 -7.24 -2.65 3.12
C GLU A 48 -7.15 -4.17 2.97
N ALA A 49 -6.61 -4.64 1.84
CA ALA A 49 -6.50 -6.07 1.57
C ALA A 49 -5.56 -6.76 2.58
N VAL A 50 -4.43 -6.13 2.93
CA VAL A 50 -3.51 -6.66 3.94
C VAL A 50 -4.21 -6.80 5.29
N MET A 51 -4.95 -5.79 5.71
CA MET A 51 -5.65 -5.84 6.99
C MET A 51 -6.74 -6.91 7.02
N LYS A 52 -7.48 -7.05 5.93
CA LYS A 52 -8.49 -8.12 5.82
C LYS A 52 -7.84 -9.51 5.84
N ALA A 53 -6.73 -9.68 5.15
CA ALA A 53 -6.01 -10.96 5.14
C ALA A 53 -5.43 -11.31 6.51
N LEU A 54 -4.97 -10.32 7.27
CA LEU A 54 -4.51 -10.52 8.65
C LEU A 54 -5.66 -10.79 9.63
N GLY A 55 -6.90 -10.51 9.21
CA GLY A 55 -8.07 -10.83 10.02
C GLY A 55 -8.31 -9.87 11.19
N THR A 56 -7.79 -8.66 11.11
CA THR A 56 -7.98 -7.63 12.12
C THR A 56 -8.50 -6.35 11.50
N GLY A 57 -9.09 -5.49 12.31
CA GLY A 57 -9.50 -4.17 11.85
C GLY A 57 -8.44 -3.12 12.17
N TRP A 58 -8.79 -1.85 11.96
CA TRP A 58 -7.92 -0.71 12.24
C TRP A 58 -7.98 -0.32 13.71
N SER A 59 -7.68 -1.28 14.59
CA SER A 59 -7.73 -1.13 16.03
C SER A 59 -6.36 -1.44 16.65
N GLY A 60 -6.21 -1.23 17.96
CA GLY A 60 -5.00 -1.59 18.68
C GLY A 60 -3.79 -0.72 18.36
N GLY A 61 -4.00 0.51 17.93
CA GLY A 61 -2.91 1.44 17.62
C GLY A 61 -2.30 1.26 16.23
N ILE A 62 -2.90 0.44 15.39
CA ILE A 62 -2.45 0.23 14.01
C ILE A 62 -2.66 1.50 13.20
N ARG A 63 -1.65 1.85 12.39
CA ARG A 63 -1.68 3.02 11.51
C ARG A 63 -1.59 2.58 10.05
N TRP A 64 -2.26 3.32 9.18
CA TRP A 64 -2.22 3.07 7.73
C TRP A 64 -0.81 3.09 7.17
N THR A 65 0.05 3.97 7.67
CA THR A 65 1.44 4.10 7.21
C THR A 65 2.34 2.95 7.63
N GLU A 66 1.87 2.05 8.48
CA GLU A 66 2.59 0.82 8.84
C GLU A 66 2.54 -0.23 7.72
N ILE A 67 1.69 -0.02 6.72
CA ILE A 67 1.65 -0.82 5.50
C ILE A 67 2.09 0.08 4.35
N GLY A 68 3.31 -0.08 3.90
CA GLY A 68 3.85 0.69 2.78
C GLY A 68 3.83 -0.13 1.50
N VAL A 69 3.49 0.52 0.39
CA VAL A 69 3.57 -0.08 -0.94
C VAL A 69 4.64 0.64 -1.72
N VAL A 70 5.65 -0.10 -2.12
CA VAL A 70 6.77 0.43 -2.90
C VAL A 70 6.89 -0.34 -4.21
N ASN A 71 7.50 0.27 -5.21
CA ASN A 71 7.75 -0.38 -6.49
C ASN A 71 9.24 -0.66 -6.61
N GLU A 72 9.59 -1.92 -6.86
CA GLU A 72 10.97 -2.34 -6.99
C GLU A 72 11.63 -1.69 -8.21
N SER A 73 12.91 -1.32 -8.08
CA SER A 73 13.71 -0.84 -9.19
C SER A 73 14.44 -2.03 -9.82
N PRO A 74 14.12 -2.42 -11.07
CA PRO A 74 14.79 -3.56 -11.71
C PRO A 74 16.24 -3.26 -12.09
N ASP A 75 16.60 -2.00 -12.22
CA ASP A 75 17.93 -1.56 -12.69
C ASP A 75 18.88 -1.16 -11.55
N GLY A 76 18.41 -1.20 -10.31
CA GLY A 76 19.22 -0.84 -9.15
C GLY A 76 19.66 -2.06 -8.35
N PRO A 77 20.42 -1.83 -7.27
CA PRO A 77 20.76 -2.90 -6.32
C PRO A 77 19.52 -3.59 -5.78
N GLU A 78 19.65 -4.84 -5.35
CA GLU A 78 18.56 -5.58 -4.74
C GLU A 78 17.97 -4.80 -3.56
N GLY A 79 16.65 -4.70 -3.52
CA GLY A 79 15.93 -3.93 -2.52
C GLY A 79 15.71 -2.46 -2.83
N SER A 80 16.25 -1.97 -3.95
CA SER A 80 16.02 -0.60 -4.39
C SER A 80 14.56 -0.37 -4.75
N VAL A 81 14.06 0.83 -4.49
CA VAL A 81 12.70 1.22 -4.82
C VAL A 81 12.69 2.36 -5.82
N LYS A 82 11.63 2.40 -6.64
CA LYS A 82 11.39 3.48 -7.59
C LYS A 82 10.53 4.57 -6.97
N THR A 83 10.82 5.80 -7.33
CA THR A 83 10.00 6.96 -6.96
C THR A 83 9.07 7.37 -8.09
N SER A 84 9.20 6.77 -9.28
CA SER A 84 8.35 7.05 -10.43
C SER A 84 8.42 5.90 -11.43
N GLY A 85 7.55 5.94 -12.44
CA GLY A 85 7.52 4.93 -13.50
C GLY A 85 6.77 3.67 -13.10
N THR A 86 7.15 2.55 -13.69
CA THR A 86 6.54 1.24 -13.42
C THR A 86 7.57 0.34 -12.75
N GLY A 87 7.11 -0.57 -11.93
CA GLY A 87 7.94 -1.56 -11.26
C GLY A 87 7.04 -2.52 -10.51
N ARG A 88 7.59 -3.64 -10.12
CA ARG A 88 6.85 -4.64 -9.36
C ARG A 88 6.48 -4.09 -7.99
N PRO A 89 5.18 -4.09 -7.61
CA PRO A 89 4.80 -3.64 -6.29
C PRO A 89 5.25 -4.62 -5.20
N ARG A 90 5.64 -4.07 -4.07
CA ARG A 90 6.05 -4.83 -2.89
C ARG A 90 5.46 -4.17 -1.66
N VAL A 91 5.01 -4.99 -0.70
CA VAL A 91 4.48 -4.51 0.58
C VAL A 91 5.58 -4.57 1.63
N GLU A 92 5.76 -3.47 2.35
CA GLU A 92 6.60 -3.40 3.53
C GLU A 92 5.72 -3.11 4.74
N VAL A 93 5.87 -3.90 5.80
CA VAL A 93 5.12 -3.71 7.03
C VAL A 93 6.06 -3.32 8.16
N THR A 94 5.57 -2.41 9.02
CA THR A 94 6.33 -1.91 10.17
C THR A 94 5.42 -1.83 11.39
N GLY A 95 5.99 -1.51 12.54
CA GLY A 95 5.24 -1.22 13.76
C GLY A 95 4.31 -2.35 14.19
N HIS A 96 3.09 -1.98 14.54
CA HIS A 96 2.09 -2.93 15.05
C HIS A 96 1.66 -3.95 13.99
N VAL A 97 1.62 -3.55 12.73
CA VAL A 97 1.27 -4.47 11.63
C VAL A 97 2.34 -5.53 11.46
N LYS A 98 3.62 -5.16 11.53
CA LYS A 98 4.71 -6.13 11.46
C LYS A 98 4.67 -7.11 12.62
N LYS A 99 4.42 -6.63 13.82
CA LYS A 99 4.29 -7.47 15.00
C LYS A 99 3.15 -8.48 14.83
N LEU A 100 2.01 -8.01 14.34
CA LEU A 100 0.86 -8.88 14.09
C LEU A 100 1.17 -9.92 13.02
N ALA A 101 1.82 -9.53 11.93
CA ALA A 101 2.21 -10.46 10.87
C ALA A 101 3.17 -11.54 11.40
N ASP A 102 4.16 -11.14 12.21
CA ASP A 102 5.09 -12.08 12.82
C ASP A 102 4.38 -13.06 13.76
N GLU A 103 3.45 -12.57 14.58
CA GLU A 103 2.66 -13.41 15.48
C GLU A 103 1.81 -14.44 14.73
N ARG A 104 1.36 -14.12 13.52
CA ARG A 104 0.58 -15.02 12.69
C ARG A 104 1.43 -15.89 11.77
N GLY A 105 2.76 -15.81 11.89
CA GLY A 105 3.68 -16.65 11.10
C GLY A 105 3.76 -16.26 9.63
N VAL A 106 3.45 -15.02 9.29
CA VAL A 106 3.53 -14.56 7.90
C VAL A 106 4.99 -14.39 7.50
N LYS A 107 5.40 -15.08 6.42
CA LYS A 107 6.77 -15.05 5.91
C LYS A 107 6.91 -14.15 4.68
N ALA A 108 5.86 -14.02 3.90
CA ALA A 108 5.87 -13.19 2.72
C ALA A 108 4.48 -12.64 2.44
N ILE A 109 4.43 -11.48 1.80
CA ILE A 109 3.19 -10.87 1.34
C ILE A 109 3.35 -10.62 -0.15
N GLN A 110 2.54 -11.30 -0.94
CA GLN A 110 2.49 -11.08 -2.38
C GLN A 110 1.33 -10.17 -2.70
N VAL A 111 1.54 -9.24 -3.61
CA VAL A 111 0.55 -8.23 -3.97
C VAL A 111 0.46 -8.09 -5.47
N SER A 112 -0.75 -7.86 -5.93
CA SER A 112 -1.06 -7.53 -7.33
C SER A 112 -2.04 -6.38 -7.34
N ILE A 113 -1.80 -5.39 -8.17
CA ILE A 113 -2.64 -4.21 -8.32
C ILE A 113 -3.07 -4.08 -9.76
N SER A 114 -4.37 -3.91 -9.98
CA SER A 114 -4.95 -3.66 -11.30
C SER A 114 -5.69 -2.34 -11.27
N HIS A 115 -5.55 -1.58 -12.35
CA HIS A 115 -6.23 -0.30 -12.51
C HIS A 115 -7.05 -0.28 -13.79
N ASP A 116 -8.19 0.41 -13.73
CA ASP A 116 -8.81 0.98 -14.93
C ASP A 116 -8.90 2.48 -14.75
N THR A 117 -9.72 3.16 -15.53
CA THR A 117 -9.85 4.62 -15.48
C THR A 117 -10.39 5.13 -14.15
N ASP A 118 -11.29 4.36 -13.52
CA ASP A 118 -12.05 4.81 -12.35
C ASP A 118 -11.75 4.01 -11.07
N TYR A 119 -11.25 2.79 -11.20
CA TYR A 119 -11.10 1.86 -10.09
C TYR A 119 -9.70 1.28 -10.00
N SER A 120 -9.30 1.01 -8.78
CA SER A 120 -8.12 0.19 -8.48
C SER A 120 -8.54 -1.00 -7.64
N ILE A 121 -8.01 -2.17 -7.98
CA ILE A 121 -8.28 -3.43 -7.28
C ILE A 121 -6.94 -4.01 -6.86
N ALA A 122 -6.87 -4.48 -5.62
CA ALA A 122 -5.67 -5.14 -5.12
C ALA A 122 -6.00 -6.54 -4.64
N GLN A 123 -5.08 -7.47 -4.90
CA GLN A 123 -5.10 -8.81 -4.32
C GLN A 123 -3.85 -8.98 -3.47
N VAL A 124 -4.03 -9.56 -2.30
CA VAL A 124 -2.95 -9.83 -1.35
C VAL A 124 -3.00 -11.29 -0.94
N VAL A 125 -1.86 -11.94 -1.00
CA VAL A 125 -1.70 -13.31 -0.53
C VAL A 125 -0.65 -13.31 0.57
N LEU A 126 -1.03 -13.78 1.75
CA LEU A 126 -0.11 -13.96 2.87
C LEU A 126 0.42 -15.39 2.81
N ILE A 127 1.73 -15.52 2.85
CA ILE A 127 2.40 -16.82 2.82
C ILE A 127 3.03 -17.05 4.19
N GLY A 128 2.62 -18.14 4.85
CA GLY A 128 3.12 -18.52 6.16
C GLY A 128 4.07 -19.70 6.09
N GLU A 129 4.57 -20.10 7.28
CA GLU A 129 5.34 -21.32 7.40
C GLU A 129 4.40 -22.53 7.39
N ASP A 130 4.89 -23.62 6.81
CA ASP A 130 4.26 -24.93 7.00
C ASP A 130 4.45 -25.36 8.45
N SER A 131 3.35 -25.70 9.08
CA SER A 131 3.36 -26.18 10.46
C SER A 131 3.71 -27.67 10.55
#